data_feda70d3fdbaa402db673cbfdcd0585c
#
_entry.id   feda70d3fdbaa402db673cbfdcd0585c
#
_cell.length_a   1.000
_cell.length_b   1.000
_cell.length_c   1.000
_cell.angle_alpha   90.00
_cell.angle_beta   90.00
_cell.angle_gamma   90.00
#
_symmetry.space_group_name_H-M   'P 1'
#
loop_
_entity.id
_entity.type
_entity.pdbx_description
1 polymer ?
#
loop_
_entity_poly.entity_id
_entity_poly.type
_entity_poly.pdbx_seq_one_letter_code
_entity_poly.pdbx_strand_id
1 'polypeptide(L)' 'MTTPADLREMVDEELLTRLAEAKQELFNLRFQHVTGQLDNYSRLGQMKKDVARINTILRDREIAAAEAMEESSGA' A
#
# COMPACT_ATOMS: atom_id res chain seq x y z
N MET A 1 -10.12 1.57 9.74
CA MET A 1 -9.55 1.24 8.43
C MET A 1 -9.22 2.53 7.69
N THR A 2 -8.04 2.60 7.09
CA THR A 2 -7.61 3.81 6.37
C THR A 2 -8.33 3.90 5.03
N THR A 3 -8.96 5.04 4.75
CA THR A 3 -9.65 5.26 3.48
C THR A 3 -8.66 5.67 2.40
N PRO A 4 -8.98 5.49 1.09
CA PRO A 4 -8.12 5.99 0.02
C PRO A 4 -7.85 7.49 0.10
N ALA A 5 -8.82 8.27 0.56
CA ALA A 5 -8.64 9.71 0.74
C ALA A 5 -7.59 10.01 1.82
N ASP A 6 -7.66 9.29 2.94
CA ASP A 6 -6.66 9.43 4.01
C ASP A 6 -5.25 9.08 3.51
N LEU A 7 -5.14 8.00 2.74
CA LEU A 7 -3.85 7.58 2.18
C LEU A 7 -3.27 8.63 1.24
N ARG A 8 -4.11 9.29 0.45
CA ARG A 8 -3.66 10.32 -0.49
C ARG A 8 -3.15 11.57 0.20
N GLU A 9 -3.60 11.84 1.42
CA GLU A 9 -3.15 12.98 2.21
C GLU A 9 -1.83 12.73 2.92
N MET A 10 -1.42 11.48 3.06
CA MET A 10 -0.18 11.12 3.73
C MET A 10 1.05 11.47 2.92
N VAL A 11 2.12 11.86 3.61
CA VAL A 11 3.43 12.03 2.98
C VAL A 11 4.04 10.68 2.65
N ASP A 12 5.00 10.67 1.72
CA ASP A 12 5.59 9.42 1.21
C ASP A 12 6.18 8.54 2.32
N GLU A 13 6.84 9.15 3.30
CA GLU A 13 7.44 8.41 4.41
C GLU A 13 6.37 7.66 5.22
N GLU A 14 5.24 8.29 5.47
CA GLU A 14 4.12 7.65 6.16
C GLU A 14 3.54 6.51 5.34
N LEU A 15 3.40 6.71 4.04
CA LEU A 15 2.91 5.67 3.15
C LEU A 15 3.85 4.47 3.12
N LEU A 16 5.15 4.69 3.06
CA LEU A 16 6.13 3.61 3.09
C LEU A 16 6.09 2.84 4.40
N THR A 17 5.95 3.55 5.53
CA THR A 17 5.81 2.93 6.84
C THR A 17 4.55 2.08 6.91
N ARG A 18 3.41 2.62 6.43
CA ARG A 18 2.16 1.89 6.39
C ARG A 18 2.25 0.66 5.50
N LEU A 19 2.92 0.80 4.36
CA LEU A 19 3.13 -0.32 3.44
C LEU A 19 3.93 -1.43 4.10
N ALA A 20 5.02 -1.09 4.79
CA ALA A 20 5.84 -2.06 5.49
C ALA A 20 5.04 -2.79 6.58
N GLU A 21 4.27 -2.06 7.37
CA GLU A 21 3.42 -2.63 8.40
C GLU A 21 2.34 -3.56 7.81
N ALA A 22 1.69 -3.10 6.74
CA ALA A 22 0.65 -3.87 6.07
C ALA A 22 1.22 -5.15 5.46
N LYS A 23 2.39 -5.09 4.84
CA LYS A 23 3.07 -6.27 4.28
C LYS A 23 3.44 -7.27 5.38
N GLN A 24 3.92 -6.78 6.51
CA GLN A 24 4.27 -7.63 7.65
C GLN A 24 3.02 -8.35 8.18
N GLU A 25 1.92 -7.63 8.35
CA GLU A 25 0.68 -8.21 8.81
C GLU A 25 0.13 -9.22 7.79
N LEU A 26 0.20 -8.88 6.50
CA LEU A 26 -0.23 -9.79 5.44
C LEU A 26 0.59 -11.08 5.44
N PHE A 27 1.90 -10.97 5.64
CA PHE A 27 2.77 -12.14 5.75
C PHE A 27 2.35 -13.03 6.91
N ASN A 28 2.09 -12.43 8.08
CA ASN A 28 1.65 -13.17 9.26
C ASN A 28 0.31 -13.87 9.04
N LEU A 29 -0.64 -13.18 8.39
CA LEU A 29 -1.96 -13.74 8.09
C LEU A 29 -1.85 -14.90 7.10
N ARG A 30 -1.00 -14.77 6.08
CA ARG A 30 -0.75 -15.84 5.12
C ARG A 30 -0.13 -17.07 5.81
N PHE A 31 0.79 -16.84 6.72
CA PHE A 31 1.41 -17.91 7.49
C PHE A 31 0.36 -18.64 8.33
N GLN A 32 -0.51 -17.88 9.01
CA GLN A 32 -1.61 -18.48 9.78
C GLN A 32 -2.56 -19.28 8.88
N HIS A 33 -2.84 -18.77 7.70
CA HIS A 33 -3.69 -19.49 6.73
C HIS A 33 -3.07 -20.83 6.33
N VAL A 34 -1.79 -20.84 6.03
CA VAL A 34 -1.07 -22.05 5.62
C VAL A 34 -1.06 -23.09 6.75
N THR A 35 -0.93 -22.64 8.00
CA THR A 35 -0.91 -23.55 9.17
C THR A 35 -2.31 -23.94 9.65
N GLY A 36 -3.36 -23.39 9.03
CA GLY A 36 -4.74 -23.66 9.42
C GLY A 36 -5.19 -22.92 10.67
N GLN A 37 -4.44 -21.92 11.11
CA GLN A 37 -4.74 -21.15 12.33
C GLN A 37 -5.48 -19.83 12.07
N LEU A 38 -5.76 -19.52 10.82
CA LEU A 38 -6.45 -18.28 10.48
C LEU A 38 -7.96 -18.40 10.69
N ASP A 39 -8.48 -17.65 11.64
CA ASP A 39 -9.92 -17.66 11.97
C ASP A 39 -10.73 -16.68 11.13
N ASN A 40 -10.10 -15.62 10.61
CA ASN A 40 -10.80 -14.56 9.89
C ASN A 40 -10.18 -14.29 8.53
N TYR A 41 -10.77 -14.88 7.49
CA TYR A 41 -10.35 -14.69 6.11
C TYR A 41 -10.60 -13.28 5.60
N SER A 42 -11.57 -12.58 6.17
CA SER A 42 -11.86 -11.18 5.79
C SER A 42 -10.66 -10.28 6.07
N ARG A 43 -9.94 -10.51 7.16
CA ARG A 43 -8.76 -9.75 7.51
C ARG A 43 -7.67 -9.88 6.47
N LEU A 44 -7.47 -11.11 5.98
CA LEU A 44 -6.50 -11.36 4.92
C LEU A 44 -6.83 -10.57 3.65
N GLY A 45 -8.10 -10.60 3.23
CA GLY A 45 -8.57 -9.83 2.08
C GLY A 45 -8.41 -8.33 2.25
N GLN A 46 -8.71 -7.81 3.44
CA GLN A 46 -8.55 -6.39 3.75
C GLN A 46 -7.09 -5.96 3.66
N MET A 47 -6.17 -6.76 4.20
CA MET A 47 -4.75 -6.43 4.15
C MET A 47 -4.20 -6.44 2.74
N LYS A 48 -4.65 -7.38 1.90
CA LYS A 48 -4.29 -7.40 0.48
C LYS A 48 -4.73 -6.13 -0.23
N LYS A 49 -5.94 -5.67 0.05
CA LYS A 49 -6.47 -4.43 -0.54
C LYS A 49 -5.70 -3.21 -0.06
N ASP A 50 -5.37 -3.15 1.22
CA ASP A 50 -4.62 -2.04 1.79
C ASP A 50 -3.23 -1.94 1.15
N VAL A 51 -2.52 -3.06 1.03
CA VAL A 51 -1.22 -3.11 0.35
C VAL A 51 -1.34 -2.64 -1.09
N ALA A 52 -2.35 -3.12 -1.81
CA ALA A 52 -2.57 -2.73 -3.21
C ALA A 52 -2.86 -1.23 -3.34
N ARG A 53 -3.69 -0.67 -2.46
CA ARG A 53 -4.02 0.76 -2.48
C ARG A 53 -2.80 1.63 -2.21
N ILE A 54 -2.00 1.28 -1.22
CA ILE A 54 -0.78 2.03 -0.89
C ILE A 54 0.19 1.96 -2.05
N ASN A 55 0.42 0.78 -2.61
CA ASN A 55 1.27 0.61 -3.79
C ASN A 55 0.80 1.45 -4.97
N THR A 56 -0.51 1.48 -5.22
CA THR A 56 -1.08 2.27 -6.32
C THR A 56 -0.82 3.76 -6.13
N ILE A 57 -1.02 4.27 -4.92
CA ILE A 57 -0.81 5.68 -4.61
C ILE A 57 0.66 6.06 -4.78
N LEU A 58 1.57 5.23 -4.27
CA LEU A 58 3.01 5.47 -4.41
C LEU A 58 3.42 5.45 -5.87
N ARG A 59 2.90 4.51 -6.64
CA ARG A 59 3.19 4.42 -8.08
C ARG A 59 2.67 5.63 -8.85
N ASP A 60 1.46 6.08 -8.53
CA ASP A 60 0.89 7.28 -9.15
C ASP A 60 1.75 8.51 -8.87
N ARG A 61 2.27 8.64 -7.65
CA ARG A 61 3.17 9.74 -7.29
C ARG A 61 4.48 9.68 -8.06
N GLU A 62 5.04 8.48 -8.24
CA GLU A 62 6.24 8.28 -9.04
C GLU A 62 6.01 8.69 -10.50
N ILE A 63 4.89 8.28 -11.07
CA ILE A 63 4.51 8.63 -12.44
C ILE A 63 4.34 10.15 -12.57
N ALA A 64 3.64 10.79 -11.65
CA ALA A 64 3.44 12.23 -11.67
C ALA A 64 4.75 12.99 -11.56
N ALA A 65 5.67 12.52 -10.71
CA ALA A 65 6.98 13.12 -10.56
C ALA A 65 7.81 12.97 -11.84
N ALA A 66 7.76 11.79 -12.46
CA ALA A 66 8.46 11.54 -13.72
C ALA A 66 7.92 12.42 -14.85
N GLU A 67 6.59 12.55 -14.96
CA GLU A 67 5.96 13.42 -15.95
C GLU A 67 6.35 14.88 -15.75
N ALA A 68 6.37 15.34 -14.49
CA ALA A 68 6.79 16.70 -14.18
C ALA A 68 8.26 16.95 -14.57
N MET A 69 9.13 15.96 -14.35
CA MET A 69 10.53 16.05 -14.77
C MET A 69 10.67 16.08 -16.29
N GLU A 70 9.91 15.26 -17.00
CA GLU A 70 9.92 15.24 -18.47
C GLU A 70 9.46 16.58 -19.05
N GLU A 71 8.39 17.15 -18.50
CA GLU A 71 7.90 18.46 -18.91
C GLU A 71 8.94 19.56 -18.68
N SER A 72 9.67 19.47 -17.56
CA SER A 72 10.70 20.44 -17.23
C SER A 72 11.90 20.32 -18.17
N SER A 73 12.26 19.10 -18.57
CA SER A 73 13.41 18.86 -19.44
C SER A 73 13.09 18.96 -20.92
N GLY A 74 11.81 18.81 -21.28
CA GLY A 74 11.36 18.87 -22.66
C GLY A 74 11.10 20.26 -23.20
N ALA A 75 11.21 21.27 -22.35
CA ALA A 75 10.92 22.65 -22.71
C ALA A 75 11.99 23.32 -23.56
#